data_88d60524e57f14eff6592c995bf30713
#
_entry.id   88d60524e57f14eff6592c995bf30713
#
_cell.length_a   1.000
_cell.length_b   1.000
_cell.length_c   1.000
_cell.angle_alpha   90.00
_cell.angle_beta   90.00
_cell.angle_gamma   90.00
#
_symmetry.space_group_name_H-M   'P 1'
#
loop_
_entity.id
_entity.type
_entity.pdbx_description
1 polymer ?
#
loop_
_entity_poly.entity_id
_entity_poly.type
_entity_poly.pdbx_seq_one_letter_code
_entity_poly.pdbx_strand_id
1 'polypeptide(L)'
;MSYVTYEVKVYEVGVKVWYLNGNRHREDGPAIEYWDGSKYWFLNDERHREDGPAIEHFDGTKVWYLNNVEYSEEEFNRKMAPAQEMTVLEVGKALG
;
A
#
# COMPACT_ATOMS: atom_id res chain seq x y z
N MET A 1 9.14 -18.85 -18.51
CA MET A 1 8.11 -18.19 -17.69
C MET A 1 8.52 -18.17 -16.23
N SER A 2 8.36 -17.06 -15.59
CA SER A 2 8.70 -16.95 -14.19
C SER A 2 7.42 -16.66 -13.37
N TYR A 3 7.40 -17.17 -12.17
CA TYR A 3 6.32 -16.90 -11.24
C TYR A 3 6.91 -16.72 -9.85
N VAL A 4 6.14 -16.02 -9.01
CA VAL A 4 6.56 -15.68 -7.67
C VAL A 4 6.03 -16.71 -6.69
N THR A 5 6.91 -17.22 -5.85
CA THR A 5 6.52 -18.17 -4.82
C THR A 5 6.65 -17.50 -3.46
N TYR A 6 5.52 -17.33 -2.78
CA TYR A 6 5.49 -16.77 -1.44
C TYR A 6 5.61 -17.85 -0.39
N GLU A 7 6.21 -17.49 0.75
CA GLU A 7 6.07 -18.28 1.96
C GLU A 7 5.02 -17.60 2.83
N VAL A 8 3.98 -18.32 3.22
CA VAL A 8 2.92 -17.77 4.06
C VAL A 8 3.00 -18.45 5.41
N LYS A 9 3.20 -17.64 6.46
CA LYS A 9 3.25 -18.16 7.83
C LYS A 9 1.98 -17.76 8.57
N VAL A 10 1.38 -18.73 9.26
CA VAL A 10 0.19 -18.51 10.08
C VAL A 10 0.60 -18.73 11.53
N TYR A 11 0.47 -17.68 12.32
CA TYR A 11 0.86 -17.73 13.73
C TYR A 11 -0.33 -18.12 14.60
N GLU A 12 -0.05 -18.59 15.82
CA GLU A 12 -1.07 -19.12 16.73
C GLU A 12 -2.22 -18.16 16.99
N VAL A 13 -1.95 -16.87 17.03
CA VAL A 13 -2.97 -15.84 17.31
C VAL A 13 -3.72 -15.39 16.07
N GLY A 14 -3.66 -16.18 14.98
CA GLY A 14 -4.40 -15.84 13.78
C GLY A 14 -3.80 -14.70 12.97
N VAL A 15 -2.50 -14.54 13.04
CA VAL A 15 -1.78 -13.58 12.23
C VAL A 15 -1.17 -14.34 11.05
N LYS A 16 -1.42 -13.83 9.82
CA LYS A 16 -0.90 -14.43 8.61
C LYS A 16 0.04 -13.45 7.94
N VAL A 17 1.26 -13.90 7.61
CA VAL A 17 2.28 -13.05 7.00
C VAL A 17 2.80 -13.69 5.73
N TRP A 18 2.84 -12.91 4.65
CA TRP A 18 3.43 -13.32 3.37
C TRP A 18 4.87 -12.85 3.29
N TYR A 19 5.76 -13.76 2.92
CA TYR A 19 7.19 -13.46 2.75
C TYR A 19 7.63 -13.82 1.35
N LEU A 20 8.52 -13.00 0.81
CA LEU A 20 9.21 -13.27 -0.43
C LEU A 20 10.69 -13.05 -0.18
N ASN A 21 11.51 -14.11 -0.38
CA ASN A 21 12.95 -14.04 -0.12
C ASN A 21 13.28 -13.53 1.27
N GLY A 22 12.47 -13.92 2.26
CA GLY A 22 12.69 -13.55 3.66
C GLY A 22 12.15 -12.18 4.06
N ASN A 23 11.62 -11.40 3.12
CA ASN A 23 11.05 -10.08 3.41
C ASN A 23 9.53 -10.14 3.40
N ARG A 24 8.88 -9.36 4.26
CA ARG A 24 7.44 -9.19 4.17
C ARG A 24 7.13 -8.56 2.83
N HIS A 25 6.28 -9.23 2.06
CA HIS A 25 6.05 -8.80 0.69
C HIS A 25 4.81 -9.46 0.13
N ARG A 26 3.93 -8.67 -0.46
CA ARG A 26 2.81 -9.21 -1.23
C ARG A 26 2.33 -8.14 -2.20
N GLU A 27 2.25 -8.49 -3.47
CA GLU A 27 1.93 -7.50 -4.51
C GLU A 27 0.43 -7.35 -4.73
N ASP A 28 -0.36 -8.37 -4.46
CA ASP A 28 -1.79 -8.36 -4.76
C ASP A 28 -2.68 -8.25 -3.52
N GLY A 29 -2.11 -7.85 -2.39
CA GLY A 29 -2.88 -7.71 -1.17
C GLY A 29 -1.99 -7.35 0.01
N PRO A 30 -2.55 -7.37 1.23
CA PRO A 30 -1.76 -7.08 2.42
C PRO A 30 -0.78 -8.22 2.71
N ALA A 31 0.44 -7.85 3.12
CA ALA A 31 1.45 -8.83 3.49
C ALA A 31 1.24 -9.35 4.91
N ILE A 32 0.50 -8.62 5.74
CA ILE A 32 0.13 -9.09 7.08
C ILE A 32 -1.37 -8.93 7.25
N GLU A 33 -2.02 -10.00 7.65
CA GLU A 33 -3.45 -9.99 8.00
C GLU A 33 -3.60 -10.43 9.44
N TYR A 34 -4.20 -9.58 10.25
CA TYR A 34 -4.45 -9.87 11.67
C TYR A 34 -5.85 -10.45 11.86
N TRP A 35 -6.02 -11.20 12.94
CA TRP A 35 -7.30 -11.83 13.27
C TRP A 35 -8.44 -10.81 13.47
N ASP A 36 -8.09 -9.58 13.85
CA ASP A 36 -9.09 -8.53 14.10
C ASP A 36 -9.48 -7.76 12.84
N GLY A 37 -8.96 -8.15 11.67
CA GLY A 37 -9.24 -7.49 10.41
C GLY A 37 -8.24 -6.41 10.02
N SER A 38 -7.28 -6.11 10.89
CA SER A 38 -6.24 -5.14 10.52
C SER A 38 -5.35 -5.71 9.42
N LYS A 39 -4.92 -4.86 8.48
CA LYS A 39 -4.15 -5.26 7.31
C LYS A 39 -3.00 -4.30 7.08
N TYR A 40 -1.85 -4.85 6.74
CA TYR A 40 -0.63 -4.07 6.50
C TYR A 40 -0.03 -4.49 5.17
N TRP A 41 0.22 -3.52 4.30
CA TRP A 41 0.84 -3.75 2.99
C TRP A 41 2.33 -3.49 3.05
N PHE A 42 3.12 -4.45 2.56
CA PHE A 42 4.58 -4.35 2.51
C PHE A 42 5.08 -4.81 1.16
N LEU A 43 6.11 -4.12 0.66
CA LEU A 43 6.94 -4.59 -0.45
C LEU A 43 8.39 -4.53 0.02
N ASN A 44 9.09 -5.68 -0.04
CA ASN A 44 10.48 -5.78 0.39
C ASN A 44 10.72 -5.20 1.78
N ASP A 45 9.86 -5.59 2.74
CA ASP A 45 9.91 -5.15 4.13
C ASP A 45 9.62 -3.67 4.36
N GLU A 46 9.20 -2.94 3.34
CA GLU A 46 8.80 -1.54 3.48
C GLU A 46 7.29 -1.40 3.37
N ARG A 47 6.68 -0.61 4.25
CA ARG A 47 5.25 -0.30 4.15
C ARG A 47 5.03 0.47 2.86
N HIS A 48 4.16 -0.05 2.00
CA HIS A 48 3.97 0.52 0.67
C HIS A 48 2.66 0.05 0.06
N ARG A 49 1.87 0.99 -0.42
CA ARG A 49 0.68 0.66 -1.21
C ARG A 49 0.35 1.85 -2.10
N GLU A 50 0.18 1.59 -3.40
CA GLU A 50 -0.04 2.67 -4.37
C GLU A 50 -1.51 2.96 -4.63
N ASP A 51 -2.41 2.04 -4.30
CA ASP A 51 -3.84 2.19 -4.58
C ASP A 51 -4.69 2.40 -3.33
N GLY A 52 -4.07 2.74 -2.21
CA GLY A 52 -4.81 2.97 -0.98
C GLY A 52 -3.89 3.08 0.22
N PRO A 53 -4.45 3.03 1.43
CA PRO A 53 -3.65 3.07 2.64
C PRO A 53 -2.84 1.79 2.82
N ALA A 54 -1.59 1.93 3.28
CA ALA A 54 -0.73 0.77 3.53
C ALA A 54 -1.03 0.10 4.86
N ILE A 55 -1.74 0.80 5.74
CA ILE A 55 -2.22 0.23 7.00
C ILE A 55 -3.71 0.52 7.13
N GLU A 56 -4.47 -0.54 7.37
CA GLU A 56 -5.91 -0.43 7.67
C GLU A 56 -6.14 -1.14 9.00
N HIS A 57 -6.41 -0.38 10.04
CA HIS A 57 -6.71 -0.95 11.35
C HIS A 57 -8.16 -1.39 11.45
N PHE A 58 -8.43 -2.32 12.34
CA PHE A 58 -9.78 -2.86 12.52
C PHE A 58 -10.79 -1.77 12.92
N ASP A 59 -10.32 -0.68 13.53
CA ASP A 59 -11.18 0.41 13.96
C ASP A 59 -11.44 1.45 12.87
N GLY A 60 -10.98 1.20 11.64
CA GLY A 60 -11.15 2.09 10.51
C GLY A 60 -10.03 3.10 10.32
N THR A 61 -9.06 3.15 11.22
CA THR A 61 -7.90 4.04 11.06
C THR A 61 -7.08 3.61 9.85
N LYS A 62 -6.67 4.58 9.03
CA LYS A 62 -5.93 4.33 7.80
C LYS A 62 -4.66 5.17 7.79
N VAL A 63 -3.55 4.59 7.32
CA VAL A 63 -2.28 5.31 7.20
C VAL A 63 -1.68 5.00 5.85
N TRP A 64 -1.26 6.03 5.14
CA TRP A 64 -0.71 5.91 3.78
C TRP A 64 0.81 5.96 3.82
N TYR A 65 1.44 4.99 3.13
CA TYR A 65 2.90 4.91 3.03
C TYR A 65 3.32 4.61 1.62
N LEU A 66 4.41 5.23 1.19
CA LEU A 66 5.13 4.88 -0.03
C LEU A 66 6.58 4.71 0.36
N ASN A 67 7.13 3.50 0.13
CA ASN A 67 8.51 3.17 0.47
C ASN A 67 8.86 3.57 1.91
N ASN A 68 8.00 3.18 2.85
CA ASN A 68 8.19 3.40 4.28
C ASN A 68 8.08 4.85 4.74
N VAL A 69 7.68 5.76 3.85
CA VAL A 69 7.46 7.17 4.18
C VAL A 69 5.97 7.42 4.31
N GLU A 70 5.58 8.01 5.42
CA GLU A 70 4.16 8.28 5.69
C GLU A 70 3.70 9.55 4.99
N TYR A 71 2.47 9.51 4.46
CA TYR A 71 1.81 10.64 3.81
C TYR A 71 0.42 10.82 4.42
N SER A 72 -0.07 12.05 4.42
CA SER A 72 -1.49 12.27 4.67
C SER A 72 -2.27 11.74 3.46
N GLU A 73 -3.55 11.47 3.63
CA GLU A 73 -4.39 11.03 2.53
C GLU A 73 -4.36 12.03 1.36
N GLU A 74 -4.43 13.31 1.70
CA GLU A 74 -4.41 14.38 0.70
C GLU A 74 -3.10 14.41 -0.08
N GLU A 75 -1.97 14.32 0.63
CA GLU A 75 -0.65 14.28 -0.01
C GLU A 75 -0.49 13.04 -0.89
N PHE A 76 -0.96 11.91 -0.39
CA PHE A 76 -0.89 10.66 -1.13
C PHE A 76 -1.69 10.75 -2.43
N ASN A 77 -2.92 11.25 -2.35
CA ASN A 77 -3.79 11.37 -3.53
C ASN A 77 -3.19 12.32 -4.56
N ARG A 78 -2.60 13.40 -4.11
CA ARG A 78 -1.96 14.36 -4.99
C ARG A 78 -0.75 13.74 -5.70
N LYS A 79 0.05 12.99 -4.94
CA LYS A 79 1.25 12.34 -5.47
C LYS A 79 0.91 11.26 -6.49
N MET A 80 -0.20 10.56 -6.30
CA MET A 80 -0.60 9.46 -7.17
C MET A 80 -1.53 9.91 -8.30
N ALA A 81 -1.89 11.19 -8.37
CA ALA A 81 -2.80 11.71 -9.39
C ALA A 81 -2.14 11.66 -10.77
N PRO A 82 -2.92 11.37 -11.83
CA PRO A 82 -2.38 11.36 -13.19
C PRO A 82 -1.90 12.74 -13.61
N ALA A 83 -0.69 12.81 -14.14
CA ALA A 83 -0.07 14.07 -14.52
C ALA A 83 -0.83 14.80 -15.63
N GLN A 84 -1.40 14.07 -16.59
CA GLN A 84 -2.09 14.73 -17.70
C GLN A 84 -3.37 15.43 -17.26
N GLU A 85 -4.01 15.04 -16.19
CA GLU A 85 -5.16 15.75 -15.67
C GLU A 85 -4.77 17.16 -15.23
N MET A 86 -3.67 17.25 -14.51
CA MET A 86 -3.16 18.55 -14.06
C MET A 86 -2.75 19.42 -15.22
N THR A 87 -2.10 18.83 -16.22
CA THR A 87 -1.66 19.54 -17.41
C THR A 87 -2.83 20.18 -18.14
N VAL A 88 -3.90 19.43 -18.31
CA VAL A 88 -5.10 19.93 -18.99
C VAL A 88 -5.70 21.12 -18.23
N LEU A 89 -5.79 20.99 -16.91
CA LEU A 89 -6.33 22.06 -16.09
C LEU A 89 -5.46 23.32 -16.14
N GLU A 90 -4.15 23.14 -16.10
CA GLU A 90 -3.22 24.27 -16.16
C GLU A 90 -3.34 25.02 -17.47
N VAL A 91 -3.39 24.29 -18.58
CA VAL A 91 -3.54 24.90 -19.90
C VAL A 91 -4.87 25.65 -19.99
N GLY A 92 -5.94 25.05 -19.51
CA GLY A 92 -7.24 25.71 -19.50
C GLY A 92 -7.21 27.01 -18.75
N LYS A 93 -6.57 27.04 -17.59
CA LYS A 93 -6.45 28.27 -16.81
C LYS A 93 -5.59 29.31 -17.49
N ALA A 94 -4.50 28.88 -18.09
CA ALA A 94 -3.58 29.81 -18.74
C ALA A 94 -4.24 30.49 -19.92
N LEU A 95 -5.12 29.81 -20.61
CA LEU A 95 -5.82 30.38 -21.78
C LEU A 95 -7.06 31.14 -21.37
N GLY A 96 -7.59 30.87 -20.22
CA GLY A 96 -8.77 31.55 -19.73
C GLY A 96 -8.44 32.78 -18.93
#